data_fb5bcf93af701c94c072de422c4e0ca6
#
_entry.id   fb5bcf93af701c94c072de422c4e0ca6
#
_cell.length_a   1.000
_cell.length_b   1.000
_cell.length_c   1.000
_cell.angle_alpha   90.00
_cell.angle_beta   90.00
_cell.angle_gamma   90.00
#
_symmetry.space_group_name_H-M   'P 1'
#
loop_
_entity.id
_entity.type
_entity.pdbx_description
1 polymer ?
#
loop_
_entity_poly.entity_id
_entity_poly.type
_entity_poly.pdbx_seq_one_letter_code
_entity_poly.pdbx_strand_id
1 'polypeptide(L)'
;KSLYYTHPKLLYKKNDSYYMDPSMQGTADYLERLCREIVSRYDIDGIHFDYIRYPEKTEKTKQDWRRDNITRIVRQLYNAIKEEKPWVRVSSSPVGKYRDVSRYSAKGWNAYNAVFQDAVLWMKEGIMDMISPMMYFKGDNFFPFAADWQEQSHGKVVAPGLGIYFLDPREKDWHLHAVTRE
;
A
#
# COMPACT_ATOMS: atom_id res chain seq x y z
N LYS A 1 2.36 10.59 23.84
CA LYS A 1 3.82 10.43 23.66
C LYS A 1 4.09 9.69 22.36
N SER A 2 5.19 10.03 21.67
CA SER A 2 5.60 9.37 20.42
C SER A 2 5.86 7.87 20.65
N LEU A 3 5.61 7.03 19.64
CA LEU A 3 5.89 5.60 19.63
C LEU A 3 7.36 5.29 19.98
N TYR A 4 8.26 6.18 19.60
CA TYR A 4 9.68 6.11 19.95
C TYR A 4 9.93 5.99 21.46
N TYR A 5 9.12 6.67 22.28
CA TYR A 5 9.27 6.62 23.74
C TYR A 5 8.43 5.53 24.41
N THR A 6 7.33 5.14 23.78
CA THR A 6 6.39 4.20 24.41
C THR A 6 6.64 2.75 24.00
N HIS A 7 7.10 2.52 22.77
CA HIS A 7 7.30 1.19 22.19
C HIS A 7 8.60 1.12 21.36
N PRO A 8 9.77 1.49 21.91
CA PRO A 8 11.01 1.57 21.16
C PRO A 8 11.43 0.23 20.53
N LYS A 9 11.04 -0.89 21.16
CA LYS A 9 11.35 -2.25 20.67
C LYS A 9 10.64 -2.62 19.34
N LEU A 10 9.57 -1.90 18.98
CA LEU A 10 8.87 -2.12 17.72
C LEU A 10 9.49 -1.34 16.55
N LEU A 11 10.51 -0.55 16.85
CA LEU A 11 11.12 0.35 15.88
C LEU A 11 12.53 -0.08 15.54
N TYR A 12 12.90 0.14 14.27
CA TYR A 12 14.30 0.13 13.86
C TYR A 12 14.65 1.43 13.16
N LYS A 13 15.90 1.83 13.31
CA LYS A 13 16.44 3.02 12.65
C LYS A 13 16.97 2.66 11.28
N LYS A 14 16.59 3.44 10.28
CA LYS A 14 17.18 3.38 8.94
C LYS A 14 17.45 4.79 8.45
N ASN A 15 18.71 5.09 8.16
CA ASN A 15 19.19 6.45 7.98
C ASN A 15 18.80 7.31 9.19
N ASP A 16 18.19 8.48 9.00
CA ASP A 16 17.77 9.37 10.08
C ASP A 16 16.30 9.21 10.51
N SER A 17 15.65 8.14 10.03
CA SER A 17 14.23 7.89 10.31
C SER A 17 14.03 6.59 11.08
N TYR A 18 12.95 6.55 11.88
CA TYR A 18 12.50 5.35 12.59
C TYR A 18 11.28 4.77 11.89
N TYR A 19 11.29 3.45 11.73
CA TYR A 19 10.21 2.69 11.10
C TYR A 19 9.76 1.58 12.03
N MET A 20 8.47 1.27 12.01
CA MET A 20 7.99 0.05 12.65
C MET A 20 8.56 -1.16 11.93
N ASP A 21 8.99 -2.17 12.69
CA ASP A 21 9.56 -3.39 12.11
C ASP A 21 8.44 -4.37 11.74
N PRO A 22 8.20 -4.64 10.45
CA PRO A 22 7.14 -5.56 10.04
C PRO A 22 7.43 -7.02 10.41
N SER A 23 8.66 -7.36 10.76
CA SER A 23 9.02 -8.73 11.18
C SER A 23 8.62 -9.04 12.62
N MET A 24 8.39 -7.99 13.42
CA MET A 24 7.99 -8.14 14.82
C MET A 24 6.49 -8.43 14.93
N GLN A 25 6.12 -9.48 15.65
CA GLN A 25 4.70 -9.76 15.94
C GLN A 25 4.05 -8.60 16.69
N GLY A 26 4.75 -7.99 17.63
CA GLY A 26 4.26 -6.84 18.37
C GLY A 26 3.90 -5.62 17.50
N THR A 27 4.47 -5.49 16.30
CA THR A 27 4.06 -4.45 15.33
C THR A 27 2.64 -4.72 14.83
N ALA A 28 2.35 -5.96 14.43
CA ALA A 28 1.00 -6.35 14.00
C ALA A 28 -0.02 -6.17 15.14
N ASP A 29 0.32 -6.61 16.34
CA ASP A 29 -0.55 -6.53 17.53
C ASP A 29 -0.84 -5.07 17.93
N TYR A 30 0.16 -4.20 17.81
CA TYR A 30 -0.02 -2.77 18.06
C TYR A 30 -0.98 -2.14 17.05
N LEU A 31 -0.77 -2.40 15.76
CA LEU A 31 -1.61 -1.88 14.69
C LEU A 31 -3.04 -2.45 14.76
N GLU A 32 -3.19 -3.72 15.12
CA GLU A 32 -4.51 -4.33 15.33
C GLU A 32 -5.29 -3.60 16.42
N ARG A 33 -4.68 -3.35 17.59
CA ARG A 33 -5.34 -2.62 18.68
C ARG A 33 -5.79 -1.23 18.22
N LEU A 34 -4.95 -0.55 17.43
CA LEU A 34 -5.29 0.76 16.89
C LEU A 34 -6.49 0.67 15.92
N CYS A 35 -6.49 -0.32 15.02
CA CYS A 35 -7.61 -0.52 14.10
C CYS A 35 -8.91 -0.85 14.85
N ARG A 36 -8.87 -1.76 15.84
CA ARG A 36 -10.03 -2.09 16.67
C ARG A 36 -10.56 -0.86 17.40
N GLU A 37 -9.67 -0.04 17.98
CA GLU A 37 -10.07 1.18 18.67
C GLU A 37 -10.77 2.16 17.72
N ILE A 38 -10.24 2.38 16.53
CA ILE A 38 -10.84 3.28 15.53
C ILE A 38 -12.20 2.73 15.08
N VAL A 39 -12.26 1.48 14.68
CA VAL A 39 -13.48 0.88 14.14
C VAL A 39 -14.59 0.78 15.18
N SER A 40 -14.26 0.48 16.45
CA SER A 40 -15.25 0.40 17.52
C SER A 40 -15.78 1.77 17.96
N ARG A 41 -14.92 2.80 17.98
CA ARG A 41 -15.29 4.13 18.49
C ARG A 41 -15.94 5.05 17.48
N TYR A 42 -15.67 4.86 16.18
CA TYR A 42 -16.14 5.78 15.14
C TYR A 42 -17.09 5.07 14.18
N ASP A 43 -18.09 5.81 13.70
CA ASP A 43 -19.00 5.36 12.65
C ASP A 43 -18.36 5.65 11.29
N ILE A 44 -17.59 4.67 10.81
CA ILE A 44 -16.83 4.75 9.56
C ILE A 44 -17.26 3.67 8.58
N ASP A 45 -17.24 3.99 7.30
CA ASP A 45 -17.55 3.06 6.20
C ASP A 45 -16.32 2.30 5.71
N GLY A 46 -15.13 2.82 5.98
CA GLY A 46 -13.88 2.21 5.54
C GLY A 46 -12.66 2.69 6.32
N ILE A 47 -11.60 1.91 6.22
CA ILE A 47 -10.27 2.24 6.74
C ILE A 47 -9.25 2.05 5.63
N HIS A 48 -8.32 2.99 5.52
CA HIS A 48 -7.30 2.99 4.49
C HIS A 48 -5.90 2.86 5.09
N PHE A 49 -5.13 1.89 4.57
CA PHE A 49 -3.74 1.68 4.96
C PHE A 49 -2.81 2.34 3.96
N ASP A 50 -2.20 3.44 4.37
CA ASP A 50 -1.09 4.02 3.65
C ASP A 50 0.23 3.51 4.23
N TYR A 51 1.26 3.47 3.39
CA TYR A 51 2.62 3.10 3.79
C TYR A 51 2.76 1.70 4.42
N ILE A 52 1.85 0.77 4.17
CA ILE A 52 1.92 -0.63 4.64
C ILE A 52 2.97 -1.40 3.83
N ARG A 53 4.24 -1.11 4.08
CA ARG A 53 5.38 -1.58 3.30
C ARG A 53 6.71 -1.42 4.05
N TYR A 54 7.75 -2.06 3.54
CA TYR A 54 9.11 -1.73 3.97
C TYR A 54 9.55 -0.37 3.39
N PRO A 55 10.44 0.36 4.10
CA PRO A 55 11.01 1.60 3.58
C PRO A 55 11.78 1.36 2.29
N GLU A 56 11.88 2.41 1.48
CA GLU A 56 12.71 2.42 0.28
C GLU A 56 14.15 2.04 0.57
N LYS A 57 14.84 1.48 -0.44
CA LYS A 57 16.22 1.02 -0.32
C LYS A 57 16.42 -0.06 0.75
N THR A 58 15.38 -0.79 1.13
CA THR A 58 15.54 -2.00 1.93
C THR A 58 16.29 -3.05 1.12
N GLU A 59 17.22 -3.77 1.77
CA GLU A 59 18.02 -4.80 1.12
C GLU A 59 17.14 -5.83 0.41
N LYS A 60 17.56 -6.24 -0.79
CA LYS A 60 16.82 -7.22 -1.62
C LYS A 60 17.07 -8.69 -1.20
N THR A 61 17.53 -8.90 0.03
CA THR A 61 17.65 -10.24 0.59
C THR A 61 16.34 -10.69 1.23
N LYS A 62 16.11 -12.00 1.30
CA LYS A 62 14.92 -12.57 1.97
C LYS A 62 13.59 -11.93 1.51
N GLN A 63 13.43 -11.73 0.20
CA GLN A 63 12.31 -10.96 -0.35
C GLN A 63 10.94 -11.59 0.00
N ASP A 64 10.81 -12.91 -0.14
CA ASP A 64 9.56 -13.62 0.18
C ASP A 64 9.22 -13.47 1.67
N TRP A 65 10.18 -13.70 2.54
CA TRP A 65 10.00 -13.48 3.97
C TRP A 65 9.52 -12.06 4.32
N ARG A 66 10.03 -11.03 3.61
CA ARG A 66 9.57 -9.65 3.81
C ARG A 66 8.13 -9.45 3.34
N ARG A 67 7.78 -10.02 2.19
CA ARG A 67 6.39 -9.99 1.69
C ARG A 67 5.44 -10.71 2.64
N ASP A 68 5.86 -11.85 3.16
CA ASP A 68 5.09 -12.63 4.12
C ASP A 68 4.83 -11.84 5.41
N ASN A 69 5.84 -11.10 5.91
CA ASN A 69 5.66 -10.23 7.08
C ASN A 69 4.59 -9.15 6.84
N ILE A 70 4.63 -8.46 5.70
CA ILE A 70 3.62 -7.45 5.37
C ILE A 70 2.25 -8.11 5.19
N THR A 71 2.17 -9.22 4.46
CA THR A 71 0.92 -9.95 4.23
C THR A 71 0.31 -10.46 5.54
N ARG A 72 1.14 -10.93 6.48
CA ARG A 72 0.70 -11.33 7.83
C ARG A 72 0.05 -10.16 8.57
N ILE A 73 0.67 -8.99 8.54
CA ILE A 73 0.11 -7.77 9.15
C ILE A 73 -1.24 -7.44 8.50
N VAL A 74 -1.29 -7.35 7.18
CA VAL A 74 -2.53 -7.03 6.45
C VAL A 74 -3.65 -8.00 6.81
N ARG A 75 -3.36 -9.31 6.83
CA ARG A 75 -4.35 -10.34 7.19
C ARG A 75 -4.86 -10.17 8.61
N GLN A 76 -3.96 -9.92 9.56
CA GLN A 76 -4.34 -9.72 10.97
C GLN A 76 -5.24 -8.48 11.14
N LEU A 77 -4.87 -7.36 10.51
CA LEU A 77 -5.67 -6.13 10.57
C LEU A 77 -7.03 -6.29 9.89
N TYR A 78 -7.07 -6.92 8.71
CA TYR A 78 -8.31 -7.16 7.98
C TYR A 78 -9.29 -7.99 8.82
N ASN A 79 -8.83 -9.12 9.37
CA ASN A 79 -9.66 -9.99 10.20
C ASN A 79 -10.19 -9.24 11.42
N ALA A 80 -9.33 -8.51 12.13
CA ALA A 80 -9.72 -7.73 13.29
C ALA A 80 -10.81 -6.68 12.97
N ILE A 81 -10.68 -5.99 11.85
CA ILE A 81 -11.67 -5.00 11.39
C ILE A 81 -12.99 -5.70 11.06
N LYS A 82 -12.96 -6.82 10.35
CA LYS A 82 -14.18 -7.56 9.97
C LYS A 82 -14.87 -8.24 11.15
N GLU A 83 -14.14 -8.61 12.18
CA GLU A 83 -14.71 -9.10 13.45
C GLU A 83 -15.47 -7.99 14.19
N GLU A 84 -14.95 -6.76 14.20
CA GLU A 84 -15.62 -5.62 14.86
C GLU A 84 -16.83 -5.12 14.04
N LYS A 85 -16.62 -4.86 12.74
CA LYS A 85 -17.66 -4.36 11.83
C LYS A 85 -17.48 -4.96 10.42
N PRO A 86 -18.21 -6.03 10.07
CA PRO A 86 -18.02 -6.74 8.80
C PRO A 86 -18.21 -5.88 7.54
N TRP A 87 -19.01 -4.83 7.64
CA TRP A 87 -19.29 -3.92 6.50
C TRP A 87 -18.19 -2.89 6.24
N VAL A 88 -17.31 -2.60 7.21
CA VAL A 88 -16.24 -1.63 7.02
C VAL A 88 -15.28 -2.11 5.93
N ARG A 89 -15.09 -1.28 4.90
CA ARG A 89 -14.20 -1.59 3.78
C ARG A 89 -12.75 -1.34 4.17
N VAL A 90 -11.87 -2.25 3.74
CA VAL A 90 -10.43 -2.13 3.97
C VAL A 90 -9.73 -1.87 2.64
N SER A 91 -8.96 -0.80 2.59
CA SER A 91 -8.23 -0.41 1.38
C SER A 91 -6.77 -0.05 1.68
N SER A 92 -5.93 -0.03 0.65
CA SER A 92 -4.54 0.43 0.77
C SER A 92 -4.06 1.14 -0.50
N SER A 93 -2.99 1.95 -0.36
CA SER A 93 -2.29 2.62 -1.44
C SER A 93 -0.92 1.97 -1.71
N PRO A 94 -0.84 0.89 -2.50
CA PRO A 94 0.42 0.31 -2.90
C PRO A 94 1.17 1.22 -3.88
N VAL A 95 2.47 0.96 -4.06
CA VAL A 95 3.26 1.61 -5.11
C VAL A 95 2.61 1.38 -6.46
N GLY A 96 2.61 2.39 -7.31
CA GLY A 96 1.82 2.46 -8.54
C GLY A 96 2.02 1.34 -9.56
N LYS A 97 3.19 0.71 -9.60
CA LYS A 97 3.44 -0.50 -10.41
C LYS A 97 3.46 -1.70 -9.48
N TYR A 98 2.76 -2.77 -9.82
CA TYR A 98 2.86 -4.01 -9.05
C TYR A 98 4.21 -4.67 -9.26
N ARG A 99 4.53 -4.99 -10.52
CA ARG A 99 5.82 -5.55 -10.99
C ARG A 99 6.20 -4.91 -12.33
N ASP A 100 7.42 -5.17 -12.77
CA ASP A 100 7.75 -4.96 -14.18
C ASP A 100 6.97 -5.94 -15.05
N VAL A 101 6.36 -5.42 -16.10
CA VAL A 101 5.57 -6.23 -17.07
C VAL A 101 6.43 -6.45 -18.30
N SER A 102 6.64 -7.73 -18.69
CA SER A 102 7.57 -8.10 -19.77
C SER A 102 7.17 -7.51 -21.11
N ARG A 103 5.87 -7.35 -21.37
CA ARG A 103 5.31 -6.78 -22.60
C ARG A 103 5.52 -5.27 -22.76
N TYR A 104 6.04 -4.58 -21.75
CA TYR A 104 6.28 -3.13 -21.77
C TYR A 104 7.72 -2.79 -21.43
N SER A 105 8.22 -1.72 -22.06
CA SER A 105 9.60 -1.24 -21.84
C SER A 105 9.78 -0.49 -20.52
N ALA A 106 8.71 0.11 -19.99
CA ALA A 106 8.76 0.87 -18.74
C ALA A 106 9.04 -0.06 -17.54
N LYS A 107 10.23 0.08 -16.98
CA LYS A 107 10.72 -0.71 -15.84
C LYS A 107 10.91 0.20 -14.63
N GLY A 108 11.13 -0.40 -13.47
CA GLY A 108 11.65 0.35 -12.34
C GLY A 108 11.02 0.03 -10.99
N TRP A 109 10.86 1.06 -10.19
CA TRP A 109 10.37 0.95 -8.83
C TRP A 109 8.94 0.44 -8.77
N ASN A 110 8.74 -0.67 -8.06
CA ASN A 110 7.46 -1.36 -8.00
C ASN A 110 7.16 -1.91 -6.61
N ALA A 111 5.90 -2.22 -6.35
CA ALA A 111 5.40 -2.67 -5.06
C ALA A 111 6.04 -3.98 -4.60
N TYR A 112 6.09 -4.96 -5.48
CA TYR A 112 6.47 -6.33 -5.14
C TYR A 112 7.96 -6.48 -4.80
N ASN A 113 8.85 -5.92 -5.63
CA ASN A 113 10.29 -6.12 -5.50
C ASN A 113 10.99 -5.05 -4.69
N ALA A 114 10.49 -3.80 -4.69
CA ALA A 114 11.19 -2.69 -4.08
C ALA A 114 10.80 -2.43 -2.63
N VAL A 115 9.53 -2.68 -2.29
CA VAL A 115 8.98 -2.38 -0.96
C VAL A 115 8.18 -3.55 -0.35
N PHE A 116 8.19 -4.70 -1.04
CA PHE A 116 7.66 -5.98 -0.56
C PHE A 116 6.14 -5.96 -0.26
N GLN A 117 5.37 -5.21 -1.09
CA GLN A 117 3.92 -5.21 -1.07
C GLN A 117 3.39 -6.22 -2.08
N ASP A 118 2.75 -7.30 -1.62
CA ASP A 118 2.07 -8.27 -2.48
C ASP A 118 0.56 -8.00 -2.51
N ALA A 119 0.18 -6.82 -3.01
CA ALA A 119 -1.22 -6.39 -3.00
C ALA A 119 -2.11 -7.23 -3.92
N VAL A 120 -1.57 -7.87 -4.94
CA VAL A 120 -2.30 -8.85 -5.75
C VAL A 120 -2.68 -10.07 -4.91
N LEU A 121 -1.75 -10.60 -4.11
CA LEU A 121 -2.04 -11.70 -3.19
C LEU A 121 -3.12 -11.29 -2.16
N TRP A 122 -3.06 -10.06 -1.64
CA TRP A 122 -4.07 -9.59 -0.67
C TRP A 122 -5.48 -9.56 -1.26
N MET A 123 -5.62 -9.12 -2.51
CA MET A 123 -6.90 -9.15 -3.23
C MET A 123 -7.36 -10.58 -3.50
N LYS A 124 -6.45 -11.44 -3.97
CA LYS A 124 -6.70 -12.86 -4.26
C LYS A 124 -7.18 -13.62 -3.04
N GLU A 125 -6.56 -13.41 -1.89
CA GLU A 125 -6.94 -14.05 -0.62
C GLU A 125 -8.16 -13.41 0.04
N GLY A 126 -8.68 -12.30 -0.51
CA GLY A 126 -9.83 -11.60 0.03
C GLY A 126 -9.57 -10.84 1.32
N ILE A 127 -8.30 -10.52 1.63
CA ILE A 127 -7.89 -9.74 2.80
C ILE A 127 -7.67 -8.25 2.48
N MET A 128 -8.21 -7.80 1.34
CA MET A 128 -8.24 -6.40 0.92
C MET A 128 -9.46 -6.20 0.02
N ASP A 129 -10.28 -5.19 0.30
CA ASP A 129 -11.51 -4.94 -0.46
C ASP A 129 -11.27 -4.02 -1.66
N MET A 130 -10.29 -3.13 -1.57
CA MET A 130 -9.94 -2.14 -2.59
C MET A 130 -8.47 -1.76 -2.51
N ILE A 131 -7.87 -1.44 -3.63
CA ILE A 131 -6.56 -0.81 -3.70
C ILE A 131 -6.61 0.51 -4.48
N SER A 132 -5.80 1.46 -4.04
CA SER A 132 -5.58 2.74 -4.73
C SER A 132 -4.10 2.89 -5.06
N PRO A 133 -3.59 2.21 -6.11
CA PRO A 133 -2.18 2.29 -6.47
C PRO A 133 -1.76 3.74 -6.70
N MET A 134 -0.63 4.14 -6.12
CA MET A 134 -0.08 5.50 -6.24
C MET A 134 0.51 5.71 -7.64
N MET A 135 -0.37 5.86 -8.63
CA MET A 135 -0.02 5.95 -10.06
C MET A 135 0.17 7.41 -10.50
N TYR A 136 1.06 8.11 -9.83
CA TYR A 136 1.39 9.51 -10.11
C TYR A 136 2.33 9.60 -11.32
N PHE A 137 1.91 9.02 -12.43
CA PHE A 137 2.65 8.89 -13.68
C PHE A 137 1.76 9.30 -14.86
N LYS A 138 2.34 9.37 -16.06
CA LYS A 138 1.62 9.60 -17.32
C LYS A 138 2.05 8.62 -18.41
N GLY A 139 1.20 8.42 -19.41
CA GLY A 139 1.49 7.66 -20.63
C GLY A 139 1.89 6.21 -20.35
N ASP A 140 3.02 5.79 -20.90
CA ASP A 140 3.52 4.40 -20.81
C ASP A 140 3.88 3.94 -19.40
N ASN A 141 3.97 4.85 -18.45
CA ASN A 141 4.13 4.53 -17.04
C ASN A 141 2.79 4.41 -16.30
N PHE A 142 1.69 4.86 -16.89
CA PHE A 142 0.35 4.81 -16.31
C PHE A 142 -0.50 3.70 -16.94
N PHE A 143 -0.92 3.85 -18.19
CA PHE A 143 -1.93 2.99 -18.81
C PHE A 143 -1.61 1.49 -18.76
N PRO A 144 -0.40 1.02 -19.08
CA PRO A 144 -0.09 -0.39 -19.03
C PRO A 144 -0.20 -0.98 -17.63
N PHE A 145 0.17 -0.19 -16.61
CA PHE A 145 0.17 -0.66 -15.22
C PHE A 145 -1.20 -0.52 -14.57
N ALA A 146 -2.05 0.42 -15.01
CA ALA A 146 -3.45 0.45 -14.64
C ALA A 146 -4.19 -0.79 -15.16
N ALA A 147 -3.94 -1.16 -16.41
CA ALA A 147 -4.47 -2.40 -16.98
C ALA A 147 -3.96 -3.65 -16.23
N ASP A 148 -2.66 -3.70 -15.92
CA ASP A 148 -2.06 -4.80 -15.16
C ASP A 148 -2.68 -4.96 -13.76
N TRP A 149 -2.93 -3.86 -13.06
CA TRP A 149 -3.65 -3.89 -11.79
C TRP A 149 -5.08 -4.40 -11.93
N GLN A 150 -5.80 -3.96 -12.97
CA GLN A 150 -7.17 -4.38 -13.22
C GLN A 150 -7.25 -5.87 -13.60
N GLU A 151 -6.34 -6.35 -14.45
CA GLU A 151 -6.24 -7.76 -14.84
C GLU A 151 -6.00 -8.69 -13.64
N GLN A 152 -5.26 -8.20 -12.63
CA GLN A 152 -4.89 -8.94 -11.42
C GLN A 152 -5.75 -8.58 -10.19
N SER A 153 -6.88 -7.91 -10.39
CA SER A 153 -7.74 -7.42 -9.29
C SER A 153 -8.50 -8.52 -8.54
N HIS A 154 -8.63 -9.70 -9.13
CA HIS A 154 -9.46 -10.79 -8.60
C HIS A 154 -10.90 -10.35 -8.22
N GLY A 155 -11.46 -9.43 -9.02
CA GLY A 155 -12.80 -8.88 -8.79
C GLY A 155 -12.89 -7.81 -7.69
N LYS A 156 -11.77 -7.39 -7.13
CA LYS A 156 -11.72 -6.30 -6.16
C LYS A 156 -11.67 -4.94 -6.87
N VAL A 157 -12.01 -3.89 -6.14
CA VAL A 157 -11.98 -2.52 -6.69
C VAL A 157 -10.53 -2.03 -6.80
N VAL A 158 -10.19 -1.51 -7.98
CA VAL A 158 -8.94 -0.81 -8.24
C VAL A 158 -9.25 0.64 -8.61
N ALA A 159 -8.77 1.58 -7.82
CA ALA A 159 -8.95 3.02 -8.04
C ALA A 159 -7.57 3.71 -8.08
N PRO A 160 -6.93 3.81 -9.25
CA PRO A 160 -5.62 4.42 -9.38
C PRO A 160 -5.59 5.87 -8.88
N GLY A 161 -4.60 6.19 -8.05
CA GLY A 161 -4.36 7.55 -7.60
C GLY A 161 -3.71 8.39 -8.71
N LEU A 162 -4.30 9.54 -9.02
CA LEU A 162 -3.79 10.44 -10.05
C LEU A 162 -2.92 11.54 -9.45
N GLY A 163 -1.88 11.94 -10.19
CA GLY A 163 -0.96 13.00 -9.80
C GLY A 163 -1.50 14.41 -10.06
N ILE A 164 -2.65 14.76 -9.51
CA ILE A 164 -3.29 16.08 -9.77
C ILE A 164 -2.43 17.28 -9.35
N TYR A 165 -1.45 17.09 -8.47
CA TYR A 165 -0.49 18.15 -8.10
C TYR A 165 0.39 18.59 -9.28
N PHE A 166 0.51 17.80 -10.34
CA PHE A 166 1.14 18.21 -11.59
C PHE A 166 0.33 19.25 -12.38
N LEU A 167 -0.89 19.55 -11.98
CA LEU A 167 -1.67 20.67 -12.52
C LEU A 167 -1.20 22.04 -12.01
N ASP A 168 -0.25 22.08 -11.08
CA ASP A 168 0.37 23.33 -10.65
C ASP A 168 0.98 24.05 -11.87
N PRO A 169 0.66 25.33 -12.12
CA PRO A 169 1.18 26.09 -13.27
C PRO A 169 2.70 26.15 -13.35
N ARG A 170 3.39 25.85 -12.26
CA ARG A 170 4.86 25.77 -12.21
C ARG A 170 5.42 24.47 -12.82
N GLU A 171 4.57 23.45 -12.94
CA GLU A 171 4.91 22.17 -13.57
C GLU A 171 4.61 22.24 -15.07
N LYS A 172 5.65 22.51 -15.88
CA LYS A 172 5.51 22.80 -17.32
C LYS A 172 5.00 21.63 -18.18
N ASP A 173 5.06 20.41 -17.68
CA ASP A 173 4.82 19.20 -18.47
C ASP A 173 3.43 18.57 -18.26
N TRP A 174 2.61 19.13 -17.37
CA TRP A 174 1.28 18.62 -17.08
C TRP A 174 0.20 19.63 -17.41
N HIS A 175 -0.72 19.22 -18.27
CA HIS A 175 -1.91 19.99 -18.61
C HIS A 175 -3.16 19.22 -18.14
N LEU A 176 -4.24 19.95 -17.89
CA LEU A 176 -5.53 19.37 -17.49
C LEU A 176 -5.94 18.19 -18.38
N HIS A 177 -5.70 18.28 -19.67
CA HIS A 177 -5.99 17.20 -20.62
C HIS A 177 -5.15 15.93 -20.41
N ALA A 178 -3.95 16.03 -19.89
CA ALA A 178 -3.14 14.85 -19.58
C ALA A 178 -3.74 14.08 -18.39
N VAL A 179 -4.21 14.80 -17.35
CA VAL A 179 -4.84 14.18 -16.17
C VAL A 179 -6.23 13.64 -16.49
N THR A 180 -7.01 14.32 -17.32
CA THR A 180 -8.38 13.87 -17.69
C THR A 180 -8.39 12.72 -18.68
N ARG A 181 -7.25 12.39 -19.31
CA ARG A 181 -7.11 11.21 -20.19
C ARG A 181 -6.66 9.96 -19.42
N GLU A 182 -6.16 10.10 -18.22
CA GLU A 182 -5.76 9.03 -17.30
C GLU A 182 -6.85 8.77 -16.26
#